data_da397913ac08320e12df2e4985631979
#
_entry.id   da397913ac08320e12df2e4985631979
#
_cell.length_a   1.000
_cell.length_b   1.000
_cell.length_c   1.000
_cell.angle_alpha   90.00
_cell.angle_beta   90.00
_cell.angle_gamma   90.00
#
_symmetry.space_group_name_H-M   'P 1'
#
loop_
_entity.id
_entity.type
_entity.pdbx_description
1 polymer ?
#
loop_
_entity_poly.entity_id
_entity_poly.type
_entity_poly.pdbx_seq_one_letter_code
_entity_poly.pdbx_strand_id
1 'polypeptide(L)'
;YREAENLTREAFWNVYRPGCLEHYVLHCYRNDPDFIPELDFVMEKDGKLIGQVIYVKAEIVCDDGRHLPIMTFGPISILPEYKRKGYGKKLLDYSLEKAAGLGVGAICMEGNIDFYGKSGFVVASTKGIHYHAEPRDEEVPYFLAKELKPGFLDGVTGVYHTPQGYFVDENKAEEFDRNFSEKQKLKLPGQLV
;
A
#
# COMPACT_ATOMS: atom_id res chain seq x y z
N TYR A 1 -13.75 9.97 7.38
CA TYR A 1 -12.29 9.87 7.23
C TYR A 1 -11.59 9.63 8.57
N ARG A 2 -11.90 10.40 9.59
CA ARG A 2 -11.25 10.31 10.91
C ARG A 2 -11.25 8.91 11.51
N GLU A 3 -12.35 8.19 11.39
CA GLU A 3 -12.46 6.80 11.89
C GLU A 3 -11.52 5.85 11.14
N ALA A 4 -11.38 6.02 9.81
CA ALA A 4 -10.44 5.23 8.99
C ALA A 4 -8.98 5.57 9.32
N GLU A 5 -8.66 6.84 9.59
CA GLU A 5 -7.34 7.25 10.06
C GLU A 5 -7.00 6.61 11.43
N ASN A 6 -7.95 6.64 12.36
CA ASN A 6 -7.77 5.98 13.66
C ASN A 6 -7.61 4.45 13.52
N LEU A 7 -8.41 3.82 12.66
CA LEU A 7 -8.30 2.39 12.35
C LEU A 7 -6.91 2.06 11.82
N THR A 8 -6.40 2.86 10.88
CA THR A 8 -5.05 2.69 10.32
C THR A 8 -3.98 2.86 11.39
N ARG A 9 -4.12 3.88 12.24
CA ARG A 9 -3.25 4.09 13.39
C ARG A 9 -3.22 2.88 14.31
N GLU A 10 -4.37 2.34 14.68
CA GLU A 10 -4.46 1.13 15.52
C GLU A 10 -3.81 -0.10 14.86
N ALA A 11 -3.96 -0.24 13.54
CA ALA A 11 -3.44 -1.38 12.80
C ALA A 11 -1.91 -1.39 12.68
N PHE A 12 -1.29 -0.20 12.62
CA PHE A 12 0.15 -0.02 12.37
C PHE A 12 0.95 0.44 13.58
N TRP A 13 0.30 0.77 14.71
CA TRP A 13 0.99 1.28 15.88
C TRP A 13 2.08 0.33 16.39
N ASN A 14 3.32 0.81 16.45
CA ASN A 14 4.52 0.05 16.83
C ASN A 14 4.81 -1.18 15.95
N VAL A 15 4.32 -1.22 14.71
CA VAL A 15 4.60 -2.36 13.80
C VAL A 15 5.95 -2.18 13.11
N TYR A 16 6.14 -1.15 12.34
CA TYR A 16 7.37 -0.92 11.56
C TYR A 16 8.34 0.04 12.23
N ARG A 17 7.85 0.83 13.15
CA ARG A 17 8.59 1.84 13.93
C ARG A 17 7.88 2.13 15.25
N PRO A 18 8.53 2.81 16.22
CA PRO A 18 7.83 3.39 17.36
C PRO A 18 6.75 4.38 16.91
N GLY A 19 5.49 4.14 17.28
CA GLY A 19 4.35 4.85 16.69
C GLY A 19 3.97 4.33 15.30
N CYS A 20 3.49 5.19 14.42
CA CYS A 20 3.25 4.88 12.99
C CYS A 20 3.15 6.18 12.17
N LEU A 21 3.37 6.08 10.85
CA LEU A 21 3.18 7.18 9.89
C LEU A 21 1.96 6.94 8.98
N GLU A 22 1.50 5.72 8.87
CA GLU A 22 0.53 5.26 7.87
C GLU A 22 -0.82 6.00 7.96
N HIS A 23 -1.26 6.38 9.16
CA HIS A 23 -2.49 7.16 9.34
C HIS A 23 -2.34 8.60 8.83
N TYR A 24 -1.13 9.17 8.90
CA TYR A 24 -0.83 10.47 8.33
C TYR A 24 -0.64 10.41 6.82
N VAL A 25 -0.02 9.35 6.30
CA VAL A 25 0.03 9.07 4.86
C VAL A 25 -1.39 9.00 4.28
N LEU A 26 -2.29 8.25 4.92
CA LEU A 26 -3.70 8.17 4.53
C LEU A 26 -4.38 9.54 4.53
N HIS A 27 -4.12 10.36 5.54
CA HIS A 27 -4.64 11.73 5.64
C HIS A 27 -4.17 12.61 4.49
N CYS A 28 -2.86 12.60 4.20
CA CYS A 28 -2.26 13.41 3.16
C CYS A 28 -2.76 13.02 1.76
N TYR A 29 -2.82 11.71 1.48
CA TYR A 29 -3.22 11.24 0.15
C TYR A 29 -4.63 11.66 -0.26
N ARG A 30 -5.56 11.79 0.66
CA ARG A 30 -6.93 12.24 0.33
C ARG A 30 -7.02 13.65 -0.27
N ASN A 31 -5.94 14.42 -0.19
CA ASN A 31 -5.80 15.74 -0.82
C ASN A 31 -4.73 15.75 -1.93
N ASP A 32 -4.17 14.60 -2.26
CA ASP A 32 -3.12 14.45 -3.26
C ASP A 32 -3.73 14.22 -4.66
N PRO A 33 -3.17 14.80 -5.76
CA PRO A 33 -3.68 14.62 -7.12
C PRO A 33 -3.57 13.18 -7.65
N ASP A 34 -2.72 12.36 -7.04
CA ASP A 34 -2.56 10.95 -7.40
C ASP A 34 -3.53 10.02 -6.67
N PHE A 35 -4.28 10.54 -5.70
CA PHE A 35 -5.32 9.79 -5.01
C PHE A 35 -6.45 9.37 -5.96
N ILE A 36 -6.98 8.15 -5.76
CA ILE A 36 -8.06 7.60 -6.59
C ILE A 36 -9.29 7.38 -5.70
N PRO A 37 -10.19 8.38 -5.64
CA PRO A 37 -11.35 8.34 -4.73
C PRO A 37 -12.25 7.13 -4.94
N GLU A 38 -12.35 6.61 -6.17
CA GLU A 38 -13.13 5.44 -6.52
C GLU A 38 -12.59 4.14 -5.90
N LEU A 39 -11.35 4.19 -5.41
CA LEU A 39 -10.66 3.07 -4.76
C LEU A 39 -10.28 3.36 -3.29
N ASP A 40 -10.98 4.31 -2.65
CA ASP A 40 -10.94 4.51 -1.18
C ASP A 40 -12.03 3.65 -0.54
N PHE A 41 -11.64 2.48 -0.06
CA PHE A 41 -12.59 1.52 0.52
C PHE A 41 -12.42 1.37 2.02
N VAL A 42 -13.56 1.21 2.68
CA VAL A 42 -13.64 0.75 4.07
C VAL A 42 -14.40 -0.58 4.12
N MET A 43 -14.02 -1.41 5.07
CA MET A 43 -14.76 -2.64 5.41
C MET A 43 -15.46 -2.43 6.73
N GLU A 44 -16.77 -2.66 6.72
CA GLU A 44 -17.62 -2.58 7.91
C GLU A 44 -18.09 -3.97 8.35
N LYS A 45 -18.18 -4.17 9.64
CA LYS A 45 -18.77 -5.35 10.26
C LYS A 45 -19.55 -4.94 11.52
N ASP A 46 -20.82 -5.32 11.58
CA ASP A 46 -21.71 -5.06 12.72
C ASP A 46 -21.73 -3.56 13.11
N GLY A 47 -21.75 -2.65 12.10
CA GLY A 47 -21.78 -1.21 12.29
C GLY A 47 -20.43 -0.58 12.70
N LYS A 48 -19.31 -1.35 12.66
CA LYS A 48 -17.97 -0.89 13.01
C LYS A 48 -17.04 -0.99 11.80
N LEU A 49 -16.26 0.05 11.54
CA LEU A 49 -15.18 -0.03 10.56
C LEU A 49 -14.07 -0.95 11.09
N ILE A 50 -13.73 -1.97 10.31
CA ILE A 50 -12.73 -2.98 10.67
C ILE A 50 -11.55 -3.04 9.71
N GLY A 51 -11.64 -2.38 8.56
CA GLY A 51 -10.58 -2.32 7.57
C GLY A 51 -10.71 -1.14 6.63
N GLN A 52 -9.60 -0.77 5.99
CA GLN A 52 -9.54 0.25 4.94
C GLN A 52 -8.41 -0.03 3.97
N VAL A 53 -8.51 0.51 2.74
CA VAL A 53 -7.45 0.54 1.73
C VAL A 53 -7.65 1.73 0.81
N ILE A 54 -6.55 2.36 0.41
CA ILE A 54 -6.54 3.39 -0.64
C ILE A 54 -5.62 2.99 -1.78
N TYR A 55 -5.92 3.53 -2.96
CA TYR A 55 -5.10 3.39 -4.16
C TYR A 55 -4.66 4.76 -4.65
N VAL A 56 -3.46 4.77 -5.22
CA VAL A 56 -2.88 5.97 -5.83
C VAL A 56 -2.29 5.63 -7.20
N LYS A 57 -2.22 6.64 -8.07
CA LYS A 57 -1.54 6.51 -9.36
C LYS A 57 -0.05 6.29 -9.14
N ALA A 58 0.52 5.47 -9.99
CA ALA A 58 1.94 5.19 -10.05
C ALA A 58 2.36 4.92 -11.50
N GLU A 59 3.64 4.78 -11.74
CA GLU A 59 4.15 4.48 -13.06
C GLU A 59 5.39 3.58 -13.00
N ILE A 60 5.64 2.90 -14.11
CA ILE A 60 6.91 2.26 -14.38
C ILE A 60 7.63 3.10 -15.43
N VAL A 61 8.84 3.56 -15.13
CA VAL A 61 9.73 4.18 -16.11
C VAL A 61 10.41 3.05 -16.87
N CYS A 62 9.96 2.82 -18.11
CA CYS A 62 10.45 1.73 -18.94
C CYS A 62 11.85 2.02 -19.50
N ASP A 63 12.61 0.98 -19.75
CA ASP A 63 13.98 1.09 -20.31
C ASP A 63 14.00 1.67 -21.73
N ASP A 64 12.88 1.61 -22.45
CA ASP A 64 12.69 2.23 -23.76
C ASP A 64 12.25 3.70 -23.70
N GLY A 65 12.18 4.28 -22.48
CA GLY A 65 11.83 5.67 -22.24
C GLY A 65 10.31 5.95 -22.11
N ARG A 66 9.46 4.95 -22.26
CA ARG A 66 8.02 5.12 -21.99
C ARG A 66 7.76 5.20 -20.50
N HIS A 67 6.71 5.95 -20.13
CA HIS A 67 6.12 5.95 -18.80
C HIS A 67 4.84 5.11 -18.86
N LEU A 68 4.85 3.96 -18.21
CA LEU A 68 3.70 3.05 -18.19
C LEU A 68 2.85 3.31 -16.95
N PRO A 69 1.63 3.86 -17.11
CA PRO A 69 0.75 4.12 -15.97
C PRO A 69 0.30 2.80 -15.34
N ILE A 70 0.44 2.73 -14.03
CA ILE A 70 -0.04 1.65 -13.17
C ILE A 70 -0.67 2.26 -11.92
N MET A 71 -0.99 1.44 -10.94
CA MET A 71 -1.36 1.88 -9.60
C MET A 71 -0.48 1.20 -8.54
N THR A 72 -0.45 1.80 -7.38
CA THR A 72 -0.07 1.16 -6.13
C THR A 72 -1.18 1.34 -5.12
N PHE A 73 -1.15 0.61 -4.01
CA PHE A 73 -2.09 0.79 -2.92
C PHE A 73 -1.36 0.76 -1.57
N GLY A 74 -1.95 1.42 -0.62
CA GLY A 74 -1.47 1.48 0.76
C GLY A 74 -1.73 2.87 1.37
N PRO A 75 -1.90 2.89 2.69
CA PRO A 75 -1.96 1.73 3.57
C PRO A 75 -3.20 0.86 3.33
N ILE A 76 -3.07 -0.46 3.54
CA ILE A 76 -4.18 -1.39 3.74
C ILE A 76 -4.17 -1.84 5.21
N SER A 77 -5.28 -1.70 5.88
CA SER A 77 -5.37 -1.89 7.32
C SER A 77 -6.53 -2.80 7.70
N ILE A 78 -6.31 -3.64 8.71
CA ILE A 78 -7.36 -4.36 9.43
C ILE A 78 -7.11 -4.14 10.92
N LEU A 79 -8.16 -3.80 11.67
CA LEU A 79 -8.08 -3.66 13.12
C LEU A 79 -7.43 -4.88 13.77
N PRO A 80 -6.58 -4.71 14.80
CA PRO A 80 -5.82 -5.80 15.43
C PRO A 80 -6.68 -7.00 15.82
N GLU A 81 -7.84 -6.78 16.41
CA GLU A 81 -8.78 -7.84 16.87
C GLU A 81 -9.44 -8.61 15.72
N TYR A 82 -9.36 -8.09 14.48
CA TYR A 82 -9.90 -8.73 13.27
C TYR A 82 -8.81 -9.33 12.36
N LYS A 83 -7.52 -9.15 12.69
CA LYS A 83 -6.40 -9.73 11.94
C LYS A 83 -6.48 -11.28 11.95
N ARG A 84 -5.89 -11.91 10.91
CA ARG A 84 -5.80 -13.38 10.75
C ARG A 84 -7.15 -14.12 10.67
N LYS A 85 -8.25 -13.40 10.36
CA LYS A 85 -9.60 -13.95 10.17
C LYS A 85 -10.07 -13.88 8.70
N GLY A 86 -9.14 -13.64 7.77
CA GLY A 86 -9.42 -13.57 6.33
C GLY A 86 -9.95 -12.21 5.83
N TYR A 87 -10.21 -11.24 6.70
CA TYR A 87 -10.77 -9.95 6.30
C TYR A 87 -9.82 -9.15 5.40
N GLY A 88 -8.50 -9.18 5.68
CA GLY A 88 -7.51 -8.50 4.84
C GLY A 88 -7.52 -9.00 3.40
N LYS A 89 -7.59 -10.34 3.21
CA LYS A 89 -7.70 -10.92 1.87
C LYS A 89 -9.00 -10.54 1.17
N LYS A 90 -10.12 -10.55 1.88
CA LYS A 90 -11.42 -10.14 1.30
C LYS A 90 -11.42 -8.69 0.85
N LEU A 91 -10.86 -7.78 1.67
CA LEU A 91 -10.73 -6.37 1.32
C LEU A 91 -9.82 -6.18 0.11
N LEU A 92 -8.67 -6.85 0.11
CA LEU A 92 -7.71 -6.80 -0.98
C LEU A 92 -8.33 -7.31 -2.28
N ASP A 93 -8.90 -8.52 -2.29
CA ASP A 93 -9.46 -9.13 -3.50
C ASP A 93 -10.59 -8.28 -4.08
N TYR A 94 -11.48 -7.74 -3.24
CA TYR A 94 -12.54 -6.83 -3.65
C TYR A 94 -11.98 -5.55 -4.29
N SER A 95 -11.00 -4.93 -3.65
CA SER A 95 -10.40 -3.70 -4.17
C SER A 95 -9.64 -3.91 -5.48
N LEU A 96 -8.96 -5.06 -5.64
CA LEU A 96 -8.31 -5.46 -6.90
C LEU A 96 -9.31 -5.65 -8.04
N GLU A 97 -10.47 -6.27 -7.76
CA GLU A 97 -11.55 -6.41 -8.73
C GLU A 97 -12.06 -5.03 -9.20
N LYS A 98 -12.24 -4.10 -8.27
CA LYS A 98 -12.67 -2.73 -8.60
C LYS A 98 -11.60 -1.97 -9.40
N ALA A 99 -10.34 -2.09 -9.02
CA ALA A 99 -9.22 -1.52 -9.78
C ALA A 99 -9.16 -2.06 -11.22
N ALA A 100 -9.33 -3.37 -11.40
CA ALA A 100 -9.42 -3.97 -12.74
C ALA A 100 -10.60 -3.41 -13.54
N GLY A 101 -11.75 -3.20 -12.90
CA GLY A 101 -12.93 -2.59 -13.51
C GLY A 101 -12.73 -1.15 -13.99
N LEU A 102 -11.79 -0.40 -13.41
CA LEU A 102 -11.38 0.93 -13.88
C LEU A 102 -10.37 0.88 -15.04
N GLY A 103 -10.00 -0.31 -15.50
CA GLY A 103 -9.07 -0.49 -16.63
C GLY A 103 -7.60 -0.43 -16.25
N VAL A 104 -7.27 -0.52 -14.96
CA VAL A 104 -5.88 -0.59 -14.47
C VAL A 104 -5.23 -1.87 -15.00
N GLY A 105 -4.05 -1.73 -15.61
CA GLY A 105 -3.36 -2.87 -16.21
C GLY A 105 -2.55 -3.70 -15.23
N ALA A 106 -1.89 -3.04 -14.28
CA ALA A 106 -1.05 -3.68 -13.26
C ALA A 106 -0.95 -2.85 -11.98
N ILE A 107 -0.52 -3.52 -10.92
CA ILE A 107 -0.20 -2.93 -9.62
C ILE A 107 1.22 -3.35 -9.24
N CYS A 108 2.02 -2.40 -8.76
CA CYS A 108 3.27 -2.65 -8.05
C CYS A 108 3.15 -2.12 -6.62
N MET A 109 3.72 -2.84 -5.65
CA MET A 109 3.65 -2.45 -4.24
C MET A 109 4.71 -3.17 -3.40
N GLU A 110 4.93 -2.68 -2.20
CA GLU A 110 5.81 -3.30 -1.21
C GLU A 110 4.98 -4.10 -0.19
N GLY A 111 5.36 -5.34 0.06
CA GLY A 111 4.66 -6.17 1.03
C GLY A 111 5.18 -7.58 1.15
N ASN A 112 4.56 -8.35 2.03
CA ASN A 112 4.93 -9.74 2.28
C ASN A 112 4.30 -10.68 1.25
N ILE A 113 5.13 -11.37 0.47
CA ILE A 113 4.70 -12.32 -0.56
C ILE A 113 3.83 -13.47 0.00
N ASP A 114 4.06 -13.89 1.25
CA ASP A 114 3.26 -14.95 1.87
C ASP A 114 1.78 -14.55 2.05
N PHE A 115 1.51 -13.26 2.15
CA PHE A 115 0.15 -12.74 2.20
C PHE A 115 -0.37 -12.38 0.80
N TYR A 116 0.35 -11.53 0.07
CA TYR A 116 -0.10 -10.99 -1.21
C TYR A 116 -0.07 -12.02 -2.35
N GLY A 117 0.83 -13.01 -2.29
CA GLY A 117 0.88 -14.13 -3.24
C GLY A 117 -0.43 -14.93 -3.30
N LYS A 118 -1.20 -14.99 -2.20
CA LYS A 118 -2.54 -15.62 -2.15
C LYS A 118 -3.59 -14.86 -2.96
N SER A 119 -3.32 -13.62 -3.34
CA SER A 119 -4.14 -12.80 -4.23
C SER A 119 -3.50 -12.63 -5.61
N GLY A 120 -2.48 -13.44 -5.93
CA GLY A 120 -1.86 -13.53 -7.25
C GLY A 120 -0.75 -12.51 -7.51
N PHE A 121 -0.18 -11.90 -6.48
CA PHE A 121 1.05 -11.13 -6.60
C PHE A 121 2.26 -12.04 -6.74
N VAL A 122 3.26 -11.58 -7.46
CA VAL A 122 4.56 -12.22 -7.64
C VAL A 122 5.66 -11.21 -7.33
N VAL A 123 6.89 -11.68 -7.09
CA VAL A 123 8.05 -10.79 -6.99
C VAL A 123 8.21 -10.04 -8.32
N ALA A 124 8.28 -8.72 -8.28
CA ALA A 124 8.18 -7.86 -9.45
C ALA A 124 9.32 -8.07 -10.47
N SER A 125 10.51 -8.45 -10.01
CA SER A 125 11.64 -8.79 -10.89
C SER A 125 11.34 -9.96 -11.84
N THR A 126 10.45 -10.89 -11.46
CA THR A 126 9.99 -11.98 -12.35
C THR A 126 9.16 -11.48 -13.54
N LYS A 127 8.71 -10.23 -13.49
CA LYS A 127 7.99 -9.52 -14.55
C LYS A 127 8.85 -8.44 -15.23
N GLY A 128 10.16 -8.41 -14.96
CA GLY A 128 11.07 -7.41 -15.54
C GLY A 128 10.99 -6.03 -14.88
N ILE A 129 10.29 -5.89 -13.74
CA ILE A 129 10.13 -4.62 -13.04
C ILE A 129 11.05 -4.57 -11.84
N HIS A 130 11.86 -3.52 -11.74
CA HIS A 130 12.84 -3.33 -10.69
C HIS A 130 12.44 -2.23 -9.73
N TYR A 131 12.89 -2.33 -8.48
CA TYR A 131 12.62 -1.33 -7.44
C TYR A 131 13.73 -0.26 -7.46
N HIS A 132 13.35 1.01 -7.44
CA HIS A 132 14.28 2.13 -7.60
C HIS A 132 15.34 2.23 -6.49
N ALA A 133 15.05 1.73 -5.30
CA ALA A 133 15.93 1.87 -4.13
C ALA A 133 16.96 0.74 -4.01
N GLU A 134 16.92 -0.26 -4.90
CA GLU A 134 17.80 -1.42 -4.86
C GLU A 134 18.51 -1.64 -6.22
N PRO A 135 19.71 -2.25 -6.23
CA PRO A 135 20.39 -2.63 -7.46
C PRO A 135 19.52 -3.54 -8.34
N ARG A 136 19.60 -3.35 -9.66
CA ARG A 136 18.75 -4.09 -10.61
C ARG A 136 19.03 -5.59 -10.67
N ASP A 137 20.21 -6.02 -10.31
CA ASP A 137 20.65 -7.41 -10.27
C ASP A 137 20.33 -8.10 -8.95
N GLU A 138 19.79 -7.36 -7.97
CA GLU A 138 19.31 -7.93 -6.72
C GLU A 138 17.82 -8.25 -6.77
N GLU A 139 17.47 -9.41 -6.20
CA GLU A 139 16.08 -9.76 -5.99
C GLU A 139 15.54 -9.03 -4.76
N VAL A 140 14.41 -8.33 -4.95
CA VAL A 140 13.73 -7.57 -3.89
C VAL A 140 12.45 -8.32 -3.51
N PRO A 141 12.49 -9.27 -2.56
CA PRO A 141 11.38 -10.20 -2.29
C PRO A 141 10.14 -9.53 -1.71
N TYR A 142 10.27 -8.31 -1.20
CA TYR A 142 9.15 -7.51 -0.71
C TYR A 142 8.55 -6.56 -1.76
N PHE A 143 9.19 -6.44 -2.93
CA PHE A 143 8.64 -5.64 -4.04
C PHE A 143 7.87 -6.55 -4.99
N LEU A 144 6.57 -6.31 -5.07
CA LEU A 144 5.61 -7.21 -5.68
C LEU A 144 4.87 -6.54 -6.84
N ALA A 145 4.52 -7.34 -7.85
CA ALA A 145 3.68 -6.92 -8.97
C ALA A 145 2.51 -7.89 -9.18
N LYS A 146 1.40 -7.34 -9.69
CA LYS A 146 0.25 -8.12 -10.15
C LYS A 146 -0.31 -7.50 -11.42
N GLU A 147 -0.43 -8.30 -12.47
CA GLU A 147 -1.22 -7.94 -13.64
C GLU A 147 -2.72 -8.07 -13.31
N LEU A 148 -3.47 -7.02 -13.59
CA LEU A 148 -4.94 -7.03 -13.56
C LEU A 148 -5.51 -7.27 -14.96
N LYS A 149 -4.77 -6.89 -16.00
CA LYS A 149 -5.04 -7.19 -17.41
C LYS A 149 -3.98 -8.16 -17.90
N PRO A 150 -4.35 -9.39 -18.30
CA PRO A 150 -3.40 -10.38 -18.76
C PRO A 150 -2.50 -9.85 -19.89
N GLY A 151 -1.20 -10.07 -19.77
CA GLY A 151 -0.20 -9.64 -20.76
C GLY A 151 0.15 -8.14 -20.72
N PHE A 152 -0.34 -7.39 -19.74
CA PHE A 152 -0.06 -5.95 -19.64
C PHE A 152 1.43 -5.65 -19.42
N LEU A 153 2.14 -6.51 -18.72
CA LEU A 153 3.57 -6.40 -18.46
C LEU A 153 4.43 -7.24 -19.42
N ASP A 154 3.85 -7.88 -20.45
CA ASP A 154 4.62 -8.68 -21.40
C ASP A 154 5.60 -7.79 -22.18
N GLY A 155 6.89 -8.15 -22.13
CA GLY A 155 7.97 -7.40 -22.77
C GLY A 155 8.27 -6.04 -22.13
N VAL A 156 7.67 -5.72 -20.99
CA VAL A 156 7.97 -4.50 -20.24
C VAL A 156 9.19 -4.76 -19.35
N THR A 157 10.19 -3.90 -19.45
CA THR A 157 11.29 -3.80 -18.50
C THR A 157 11.43 -2.35 -18.04
N GLY A 158 11.70 -2.15 -16.75
CA GLY A 158 11.76 -0.78 -16.23
C GLY A 158 11.88 -0.71 -14.71
N VAL A 159 11.81 0.50 -14.20
CA VAL A 159 11.96 0.81 -12.78
C VAL A 159 10.67 1.43 -12.25
N TYR A 160 10.20 0.90 -11.15
CA TYR A 160 9.13 1.50 -10.35
C TYR A 160 9.73 2.42 -9.29
N HIS A 161 9.13 3.60 -9.15
CA HIS A 161 9.42 4.53 -8.09
C HIS A 161 8.22 4.64 -7.15
N THR A 162 8.48 4.50 -5.85
CA THR A 162 7.44 4.74 -4.84
C THR A 162 6.93 6.17 -4.96
N PRO A 163 5.61 6.39 -5.12
CA PRO A 163 5.05 7.73 -5.24
C PRO A 163 5.44 8.64 -4.08
N GLN A 164 5.72 9.92 -4.40
CA GLN A 164 6.25 10.88 -3.45
C GLN A 164 5.36 11.10 -2.22
N GLY A 165 4.05 10.94 -2.34
CA GLY A 165 3.11 11.10 -1.23
C GLY A 165 3.28 10.11 -0.08
N TYR A 166 4.03 9.01 -0.28
CA TYR A 166 4.39 8.10 0.82
C TYR A 166 5.48 8.64 1.73
N PHE A 167 6.28 9.62 1.26
CA PHE A 167 7.38 10.23 2.02
C PHE A 167 6.88 11.47 2.75
N VAL A 168 6.22 11.25 3.89
CA VAL A 168 5.65 12.33 4.70
C VAL A 168 6.67 12.93 5.67
N ASP A 169 6.47 14.20 6.03
CA ASP A 169 7.25 14.87 7.08
C ASP A 169 6.89 14.29 8.45
N GLU A 170 7.90 13.71 9.12
CA GLU A 170 7.70 13.05 10.41
C GLU A 170 7.26 14.02 11.52
N ASN A 171 7.72 15.28 11.51
CA ASN A 171 7.31 16.25 12.51
C ASN A 171 5.83 16.61 12.35
N LYS A 172 5.37 16.74 11.11
CA LYS A 172 3.94 16.96 10.83
C LYS A 172 3.10 15.74 11.17
N ALA A 173 3.62 14.54 10.95
CA ALA A 173 2.95 13.30 11.37
C ALA A 173 2.82 13.22 12.90
N GLU A 174 3.85 13.61 13.65
CA GLU A 174 3.80 13.73 15.11
C GLU A 174 2.78 14.78 15.58
N GLU A 175 2.71 15.91 14.93
CA GLU A 175 1.72 16.95 15.23
C GLU A 175 0.30 16.44 14.95
N PHE A 176 0.10 15.77 13.83
CA PHE A 176 -1.17 15.15 13.46
C PHE A 176 -1.59 14.08 14.47
N ASP A 177 -0.65 13.26 14.95
CA ASP A 177 -0.89 12.19 15.91
C ASP A 177 -1.43 12.71 17.26
N ARG A 178 -1.08 13.94 17.67
CA ARG A 178 -1.61 14.58 18.89
C ARG A 178 -3.13 14.76 18.89
N ASN A 179 -3.76 14.65 17.72
CA ASN A 179 -5.21 14.68 17.61
C ASN A 179 -5.89 13.35 17.99
N PHE A 180 -5.16 12.31 18.31
CA PHE A 180 -5.65 10.99 18.71
C PHE A 180 -5.36 10.72 20.17
N SER A 181 -5.97 9.66 20.73
CA SER A 181 -5.68 9.23 22.09
C SER A 181 -4.20 8.91 22.27
N GLU A 182 -3.62 9.34 23.37
CA GLU A 182 -2.22 9.07 23.68
C GLU A 182 -1.94 7.57 23.74
N LYS A 183 -0.83 7.15 23.13
CA LYS A 183 -0.36 5.77 23.12
C LYS A 183 1.15 5.72 23.28
N GLN A 184 1.62 4.72 24.01
CA GLN A 184 3.05 4.53 24.21
C GLN A 184 3.74 4.07 22.93
N LYS A 185 4.78 4.79 22.51
CA LYS A 185 5.69 4.37 21.44
C LYS A 185 6.72 3.40 22.01
N LEU A 186 6.84 2.25 21.37
CA LEU A 186 7.74 1.18 21.79
C LEU A 186 8.72 0.86 20.67
N LYS A 187 10.01 0.75 21.02
CA LYS A 187 11.01 0.16 20.14
C LYS A 187 10.98 -1.35 20.33
N LEU A 188 10.60 -2.07 19.29
CA LEU A 188 10.41 -3.53 19.31
C LEU A 188 11.34 -4.21 18.31
N PRO A 189 11.75 -5.47 18.56
CA PRO A 189 12.49 -6.26 17.59
C PRO A 189 11.73 -6.42 16.28
N GLY A 190 12.43 -6.32 15.15
CA GLY A 190 11.84 -6.47 13.82
C GLY A 190 11.25 -5.19 13.21
N GLN A 191 11.32 -4.07 13.92
CA GLN A 191 11.04 -2.76 13.31
C GLN A 191 12.14 -2.37 12.32
N LEU A 192 11.76 -1.57 11.31
CA LEU A 192 12.65 -1.15 10.22
C LEU A 192 13.58 0.02 10.59
N VAL A 193 13.39 0.61 11.78
CA VAL A 193 14.13 1.78 12.30
C VAL A 193 14.55 1.59 13.75
#